data_7af266ce72245189c529bbee5226d405
#
_entry.id   7af266ce72245189c529bbee5226d405
#
_cell.length_a   1.000
_cell.length_b   1.000
_cell.length_c   1.000
_cell.angle_alpha   90.00
_cell.angle_beta   90.00
_cell.angle_gamma   90.00
#
_symmetry.space_group_name_H-M   'P 1'
#
loop_
_entity.id
_entity.type
_entity.pdbx_description
1 polymer ?
#
loop_
_entity_poly.entity_id
_entity_poly.type
_entity_poly.pdbx_seq_one_letter_code
_entity_poly.pdbx_strand_id
1 'polypeptide(L)'
;MTKNLLTKDGQFVVGENKGLVYVLAFLCLALFTYGFIEAVLNRFSNLNASSFVFLIAFIASILFYRKGNSKRVYIRINSKGIYQDERLVTAWANFHNAYINQKEKAITIQDNFQLVVEFLKEGTTQGGRRNIPLTNTQNKSEEEVLEAVKFFWAAYKNKIGN
;
A
#
# COMPACT_ATOMS: atom_id res chain seq x y z
N MET A 1 -0.63 -9.83 17.68
CA MET A 1 -0.97 -8.50 17.11
C MET A 1 -0.22 -7.45 17.92
N THR A 2 0.91 -6.97 17.44
CA THR A 2 1.65 -5.86 18.06
C THR A 2 0.90 -4.57 17.76
N LYS A 3 0.13 -4.09 18.75
CA LYS A 3 -0.44 -2.74 18.72
C LYS A 3 0.75 -1.77 18.60
N ASN A 4 1.01 -1.24 17.41
CA ASN A 4 1.93 -0.12 17.26
C ASN A 4 1.36 1.04 18.06
N LEU A 5 1.94 1.31 19.23
CA LEU A 5 1.59 2.44 20.07
C LEU A 5 1.88 3.71 19.27
N LEU A 6 0.83 4.35 18.79
CA LEU A 6 0.92 5.66 18.16
C LEU A 6 1.39 6.66 19.23
N THR A 7 2.49 7.35 18.97
CA THR A 7 3.00 8.41 19.85
C THR A 7 2.79 9.76 19.19
N LYS A 8 2.53 10.80 19.99
CA LYS A 8 2.24 12.16 19.48
C LYS A 8 3.36 12.73 18.62
N ASP A 9 4.62 12.38 18.95
CA ASP A 9 5.82 12.83 18.23
C ASP A 9 6.32 11.80 17.21
N GLY A 10 5.61 10.67 17.08
CA GLY A 10 5.93 9.60 16.16
C GLY A 10 5.43 9.86 14.74
N GLN A 11 5.64 8.86 13.91
CA GLN A 11 5.05 8.82 12.57
C GLN A 11 4.44 7.45 12.30
N PHE A 12 3.33 7.43 11.61
CA PHE A 12 2.72 6.23 11.07
C PHE A 12 3.05 6.12 9.59
N VAL A 13 3.58 4.97 9.19
CA VAL A 13 4.09 4.77 7.83
C VAL A 13 3.44 3.54 7.21
N VAL A 14 2.88 3.73 6.02
CA VAL A 14 2.33 2.68 5.17
C VAL A 14 3.26 2.45 3.98
N GLY A 15 3.71 1.23 3.85
CA GLY A 15 4.58 0.78 2.76
C GLY A 15 4.19 -0.63 2.33
N GLU A 16 5.07 -1.33 1.61
CA GLU A 16 4.86 -2.72 1.22
C GLU A 16 4.93 -3.68 2.40
N ASN A 17 4.08 -4.68 2.41
CA ASN A 17 4.21 -5.85 3.26
C ASN A 17 5.30 -6.76 2.68
N LYS A 18 6.54 -6.54 3.12
CA LYS A 18 7.71 -7.27 2.61
C LYS A 18 7.58 -8.78 2.74
N GLY A 19 7.02 -9.26 3.87
CA GLY A 19 6.81 -10.69 4.09
C GLY A 19 5.90 -11.31 3.04
N LEU A 20 4.73 -10.72 2.80
CA LEU A 20 3.78 -11.18 1.79
C LEU A 20 4.40 -11.17 0.39
N VAL A 21 5.08 -10.07 0.03
CA VAL A 21 5.67 -9.92 -1.30
C VAL A 21 6.79 -10.92 -1.55
N TYR A 22 7.63 -11.23 -0.54
CA TYR A 22 8.66 -12.27 -0.66
C TYR A 22 8.07 -13.68 -0.75
N VAL A 23 6.98 -13.98 -0.01
CA VAL A 23 6.26 -15.26 -0.15
C VAL A 23 5.74 -15.42 -1.58
N LEU A 24 5.13 -14.38 -2.16
CA LEU A 24 4.66 -14.40 -3.55
C LEU A 24 5.81 -14.60 -4.54
N ALA A 25 6.95 -13.92 -4.34
CA ALA A 25 8.14 -14.09 -5.16
C ALA A 25 8.64 -15.53 -5.12
N PHE A 26 8.70 -16.14 -3.94
CA PHE A 26 9.13 -17.51 -3.75
C PHE A 26 8.19 -18.52 -4.41
N LEU A 27 6.87 -18.34 -4.27
CA LEU A 27 5.87 -19.21 -4.92
C LEU A 27 6.00 -19.15 -6.45
N CYS A 28 6.16 -17.97 -7.02
CA CYS A 28 6.38 -17.81 -8.47
C CYS A 28 7.69 -18.45 -8.92
N LEU A 29 8.76 -18.34 -8.13
CA LEU A 29 10.04 -18.97 -8.42
C LEU A 29 9.95 -20.50 -8.36
N ALA A 30 9.23 -21.05 -7.39
CA ALA A 30 8.99 -22.48 -7.25
C ALA A 30 8.23 -23.06 -8.46
N LEU A 31 7.18 -22.33 -8.92
CA LEU A 31 6.44 -22.69 -10.14
C LEU A 31 7.35 -22.70 -11.37
N PHE A 32 8.18 -21.69 -11.55
CA PHE A 32 9.15 -21.64 -12.64
C PHE A 32 10.11 -22.81 -12.56
N THR A 33 10.69 -23.08 -11.38
CA THR A 33 11.66 -24.17 -11.18
C THR A 33 11.06 -25.54 -11.52
N TYR A 34 9.80 -25.77 -11.10
CA TYR A 34 9.08 -27.00 -11.43
C TYR A 34 8.95 -27.17 -12.95
N GLY A 35 8.43 -26.15 -13.65
CA GLY A 35 8.28 -26.22 -15.11
C GLY A 35 9.59 -26.30 -15.86
N PHE A 36 10.66 -25.69 -15.34
CA PHE A 36 12.00 -25.77 -15.91
C PHE A 36 12.56 -27.20 -15.79
N ILE A 37 12.45 -27.83 -14.63
CA ILE A 37 12.89 -29.23 -14.42
C ILE A 37 12.14 -30.17 -15.37
N GLU A 38 10.82 -30.02 -15.49
CA GLU A 38 10.00 -30.81 -16.39
C GLU A 38 10.44 -30.63 -17.87
N ALA A 39 10.68 -29.40 -18.28
CA ALA A 39 11.18 -29.12 -19.64
C ALA A 39 12.55 -29.77 -19.92
N VAL A 40 13.48 -29.74 -18.96
CA VAL A 40 14.79 -30.35 -19.06
C VAL A 40 14.67 -31.87 -19.15
N LEU A 41 13.88 -32.51 -18.30
CA LEU A 41 13.66 -33.96 -18.31
C LEU A 41 13.07 -34.45 -19.65
N ASN A 42 12.19 -33.67 -20.26
CA ASN A 42 11.59 -33.94 -21.56
C ASN A 42 12.43 -33.43 -22.74
N ARG A 43 13.70 -33.07 -22.51
CA ARG A 43 14.64 -32.55 -23.54
C ARG A 43 14.05 -31.44 -24.40
N PHE A 44 13.18 -30.59 -23.78
CA PHE A 44 12.47 -29.51 -24.47
C PHE A 44 11.57 -29.93 -25.65
N SER A 45 11.26 -31.24 -25.78
CA SER A 45 10.47 -31.77 -26.91
C SER A 45 8.98 -31.38 -26.83
N ASN A 46 8.46 -31.08 -25.63
CA ASN A 46 7.06 -30.83 -25.39
C ASN A 46 6.79 -29.34 -25.06
N LEU A 47 7.58 -28.43 -25.62
CA LEU A 47 7.32 -27.00 -25.46
C LEU A 47 6.02 -26.62 -26.17
N ASN A 48 5.03 -26.23 -25.40
CA ASN A 48 3.73 -25.81 -25.88
C ASN A 48 3.32 -24.48 -25.20
N ALA A 49 2.11 -23.99 -25.50
CA ALA A 49 1.63 -22.74 -24.93
C ALA A 49 1.63 -22.71 -23.39
N SER A 50 1.47 -23.87 -22.72
CA SER A 50 1.52 -23.94 -21.25
C SER A 50 2.93 -23.67 -20.69
N SER A 51 3.99 -23.92 -21.46
CA SER A 51 5.36 -23.63 -21.05
C SER A 51 5.62 -22.14 -20.87
N PHE A 52 4.89 -21.27 -21.56
CA PHE A 52 4.98 -19.82 -21.37
C PHE A 52 4.49 -19.36 -20.00
N VAL A 53 3.57 -20.10 -19.36
CA VAL A 53 3.10 -19.79 -18.00
C VAL A 53 4.26 -19.81 -17.01
N PHE A 54 5.20 -20.74 -17.16
CA PHE A 54 6.38 -20.81 -16.28
C PHE A 54 7.35 -19.63 -16.50
N LEU A 55 7.50 -19.16 -17.75
CA LEU A 55 8.28 -17.94 -18.03
C LEU A 55 7.62 -16.69 -17.41
N ILE A 56 6.31 -16.60 -17.49
CA ILE A 56 5.56 -15.51 -16.82
C ILE A 56 5.77 -15.57 -15.31
N ALA A 57 5.76 -16.75 -14.70
CA ALA A 57 6.03 -16.93 -13.28
C ALA A 57 7.44 -16.46 -12.90
N PHE A 58 8.46 -16.71 -13.74
CA PHE A 58 9.81 -16.19 -13.52
C PHE A 58 9.86 -14.68 -13.52
N ILE A 59 9.25 -14.04 -14.53
CA ILE A 59 9.18 -12.57 -14.61
C ILE A 59 8.45 -12.01 -13.39
N ALA A 60 7.32 -12.62 -13.01
CA ALA A 60 6.55 -12.21 -11.83
C ALA A 60 7.38 -12.33 -10.54
N SER A 61 8.17 -13.41 -10.39
CA SER A 61 9.08 -13.59 -9.25
C SER A 61 10.06 -12.43 -9.12
N ILE A 62 10.70 -12.02 -10.23
CA ILE A 62 11.64 -10.88 -10.26
C ILE A 62 10.93 -9.58 -9.87
N LEU A 63 9.71 -9.35 -10.40
CA LEU A 63 8.94 -8.14 -10.10
C LEU A 63 8.55 -8.07 -8.63
N PHE A 64 8.06 -9.18 -8.04
CA PHE A 64 7.76 -9.25 -6.61
C PHE A 64 9.00 -9.08 -5.75
N TYR A 65 10.12 -9.71 -6.11
CA TYR A 65 11.38 -9.52 -5.38
C TYR A 65 11.82 -8.05 -5.37
N ARG A 66 11.80 -7.38 -6.52
CA ARG A 66 12.12 -5.94 -6.62
C ARG A 66 11.16 -5.09 -5.79
N LYS A 67 9.86 -5.42 -5.80
CA LYS A 67 8.84 -4.76 -5.02
C LYS A 67 9.10 -4.91 -3.51
N GLY A 68 9.41 -6.13 -3.04
CA GLY A 68 9.75 -6.41 -1.64
C GLY A 68 11.00 -5.68 -1.15
N ASN A 69 11.98 -5.46 -2.05
CA ASN A 69 13.20 -4.71 -1.73
C ASN A 69 13.01 -3.18 -1.79
N SER A 70 11.86 -2.71 -2.26
CA SER A 70 11.55 -1.28 -2.31
C SER A 70 11.38 -0.70 -0.89
N LYS A 71 11.93 0.50 -0.68
CA LYS A 71 11.74 1.30 0.54
C LYS A 71 10.64 2.35 0.37
N ARG A 72 9.78 2.20 -0.64
CA ARG A 72 8.75 3.19 -0.96
C ARG A 72 7.75 3.31 0.19
N VAL A 73 7.52 4.55 0.60
CA VAL A 73 6.49 4.94 1.56
C VAL A 73 5.30 5.50 0.78
N TYR A 74 4.15 4.83 0.87
CA TYR A 74 2.93 5.27 0.18
C TYR A 74 2.21 6.37 0.93
N ILE A 75 2.07 6.18 2.25
CA ILE A 75 1.39 7.13 3.13
C ILE A 75 2.25 7.33 4.38
N ARG A 76 2.42 8.58 4.78
CA ARG A 76 3.02 8.95 6.06
C ARG A 76 2.07 9.90 6.77
N ILE A 77 1.79 9.62 8.03
CA ILE A 77 0.94 10.44 8.89
C ILE A 77 1.76 10.77 10.13
N ASN A 78 1.86 12.05 10.47
CA ASN A 78 2.62 12.51 11.63
C ASN A 78 2.01 13.79 12.23
N SER A 79 2.68 14.41 13.20
CA SER A 79 2.22 15.63 13.86
C SER A 79 2.04 16.85 12.94
N LYS A 80 2.57 16.84 11.72
CA LYS A 80 2.46 17.94 10.75
C LYS A 80 1.29 17.77 9.79
N GLY A 81 0.93 16.52 9.43
CA GLY A 81 -0.15 16.26 8.48
C GLY A 81 -0.06 14.88 7.81
N ILE A 82 -0.74 14.78 6.68
CA ILE A 82 -0.84 13.58 5.85
C ILE A 82 -0.02 13.76 4.58
N TYR A 83 0.80 12.77 4.27
CA TYR A 83 1.69 12.76 3.09
C TYR A 83 1.37 11.54 2.22
N GLN A 84 1.41 11.73 0.91
CA GLN A 84 1.37 10.66 -0.11
C GLN A 84 2.63 10.71 -0.95
N ASP A 85 3.33 9.58 -1.11
CA ASP A 85 4.61 9.50 -1.85
C ASP A 85 5.56 10.65 -1.46
N GLU A 86 5.70 10.91 -0.15
CA GLU A 86 6.51 11.96 0.48
C GLU A 86 6.06 13.42 0.22
N ARG A 87 5.00 13.63 -0.54
CA ARG A 87 4.41 14.95 -0.77
C ARG A 87 3.30 15.21 0.23
N LEU A 88 3.29 16.41 0.80
CA LEU A 88 2.23 16.84 1.72
C LEU A 88 0.90 16.92 0.96
N VAL A 89 -0.09 16.16 1.43
CA VAL A 89 -1.47 16.24 0.94
C VAL A 89 -2.21 17.35 1.66
N THR A 90 -2.12 17.37 2.99
CA THR A 90 -2.69 18.41 3.83
C THR A 90 -1.97 18.50 5.18
N ALA A 91 -1.80 19.73 5.67
CA ALA A 91 -1.47 19.98 7.06
C ALA A 91 -2.73 19.87 7.93
N TRP A 92 -2.57 19.60 9.22
CA TRP A 92 -3.71 19.49 10.12
C TRP A 92 -4.52 20.78 10.25
N ALA A 93 -3.91 21.94 10.07
CA ALA A 93 -4.62 23.23 10.07
C ALA A 93 -5.71 23.32 8.99
N ASN A 94 -5.48 22.66 7.85
CA ASN A 94 -6.38 22.68 6.70
C ASN A 94 -7.22 21.39 6.58
N PHE A 95 -6.98 20.39 7.44
CA PHE A 95 -7.68 19.11 7.40
C PHE A 95 -9.13 19.27 7.84
N HIS A 96 -10.05 18.69 7.08
CA HIS A 96 -11.48 18.69 7.38
C HIS A 96 -11.97 17.32 7.83
N ASN A 97 -11.77 16.30 6.99
CA ASN A 97 -12.27 14.95 7.24
C ASN A 97 -11.42 13.90 6.50
N ALA A 98 -11.49 12.65 6.97
CA ALA A 98 -11.00 11.49 6.24
C ALA A 98 -11.86 10.26 6.49
N TYR A 99 -12.05 9.46 5.46
CA TYR A 99 -12.80 8.20 5.53
C TYR A 99 -12.28 7.19 4.49
N ILE A 100 -12.59 5.93 4.72
CA ILE A 100 -12.32 4.87 3.76
C ILE A 100 -13.52 4.76 2.82
N ASN A 101 -13.23 4.77 1.53
CA ASN A 101 -14.21 4.53 0.48
C ASN A 101 -13.81 3.28 -0.30
N GLN A 102 -14.75 2.37 -0.51
CA GLN A 102 -14.59 1.21 -1.37
C GLN A 102 -15.13 1.56 -2.74
N LYS A 103 -14.29 1.53 -3.75
CA LYS A 103 -14.70 1.77 -5.14
C LYS A 103 -15.15 0.45 -5.76
N GLU A 104 -16.44 0.27 -5.94
CA GLU A 104 -16.98 -0.86 -6.67
C GLU A 104 -16.48 -0.83 -8.12
N LYS A 105 -15.74 -1.87 -8.51
CA LYS A 105 -15.41 -2.16 -9.91
C LYS A 105 -15.89 -3.55 -10.22
N ALA A 106 -16.75 -3.66 -11.22
CA ALA A 106 -17.44 -4.89 -11.62
C ALA A 106 -16.53 -6.04 -12.10
N ILE A 107 -15.22 -5.86 -12.23
CA ILE A 107 -14.32 -6.84 -12.90
C ILE A 107 -12.96 -7.01 -12.19
N THR A 108 -12.75 -6.54 -10.97
CA THR A 108 -11.44 -6.72 -10.30
C THR A 108 -11.58 -7.50 -9.00
N ILE A 109 -10.78 -8.56 -8.88
CA ILE A 109 -10.58 -9.40 -7.66
C ILE A 109 -9.93 -8.59 -6.52
N GLN A 110 -9.57 -7.32 -6.73
CA GLN A 110 -8.90 -6.47 -5.75
C GLN A 110 -9.92 -5.57 -5.06
N ASP A 111 -9.96 -5.63 -3.75
CA ASP A 111 -10.62 -4.64 -2.92
C ASP A 111 -9.99 -3.28 -3.17
N ASN A 112 -10.73 -2.40 -3.84
CA ASN A 112 -10.25 -1.06 -4.21
C ASN A 112 -10.59 -0.06 -3.10
N PHE A 113 -10.00 -0.24 -1.92
CA PHE A 113 -10.11 0.73 -0.84
C PHE A 113 -9.29 1.99 -1.15
N GLN A 114 -9.83 3.12 -0.78
CA GLN A 114 -9.19 4.42 -0.91
C GLN A 114 -9.36 5.21 0.38
N LEU A 115 -8.27 5.76 0.89
CA LEU A 115 -8.35 6.80 1.91
C LEU A 115 -8.72 8.10 1.21
N VAL A 116 -9.90 8.60 1.49
CA VAL A 116 -10.37 9.90 1.02
C VAL A 116 -10.02 10.93 2.08
N VAL A 117 -9.28 11.97 1.68
CA VAL A 117 -8.90 13.09 2.54
C VAL A 117 -9.55 14.35 2.00
N GLU A 118 -10.33 15.02 2.83
CA GLU A 118 -10.97 16.30 2.55
C GLU A 118 -10.27 17.41 3.32
N PHE A 119 -9.95 18.50 2.65
CA PHE A 119 -9.17 19.59 3.22
C PHE A 119 -9.50 20.94 2.54
N LEU A 120 -9.14 22.04 3.17
CA LEU A 120 -9.16 23.35 2.55
C LEU A 120 -7.84 23.59 1.84
N LYS A 121 -7.87 24.15 0.63
CA LYS A 121 -6.64 24.56 -0.07
C LYS A 121 -6.01 25.72 0.67
N GLU A 122 -4.70 25.70 0.80
CA GLU A 122 -3.93 26.68 1.53
C GLU A 122 -4.22 28.11 1.01
N GLY A 123 -4.51 29.02 1.95
CA GLY A 123 -4.83 30.42 1.63
C GLY A 123 -6.19 30.67 0.97
N THR A 124 -7.06 29.64 0.90
CA THR A 124 -8.40 29.79 0.28
C THR A 124 -9.50 29.13 1.13
N THR A 125 -10.76 29.48 0.88
CA THR A 125 -11.93 28.80 1.44
C THR A 125 -12.37 27.62 0.55
N GLN A 126 -11.63 27.32 -0.53
CA GLN A 126 -12.00 26.29 -1.48
C GLN A 126 -11.66 24.89 -0.92
N GLY A 127 -12.66 24.02 -0.85
CA GLY A 127 -12.48 22.60 -0.49
C GLY A 127 -11.64 21.86 -1.52
N GLY A 128 -10.74 20.97 -1.05
CA GLY A 128 -10.00 20.01 -1.83
C GLY A 128 -10.33 18.59 -1.37
N ARG A 129 -10.23 17.64 -2.29
CA ARG A 129 -10.39 16.21 -2.00
C ARG A 129 -9.26 15.42 -2.65
N ARG A 130 -8.64 14.53 -1.89
CA ARG A 130 -7.61 13.61 -2.38
C ARG A 130 -8.00 12.18 -2.10
N ASN A 131 -7.99 11.34 -3.14
CA ASN A 131 -8.21 9.91 -3.02
C ASN A 131 -6.83 9.22 -3.08
N ILE A 132 -6.45 8.53 -2.01
CA ILE A 132 -5.19 7.81 -1.88
C ILE A 132 -5.51 6.32 -1.94
N PRO A 133 -5.08 5.60 -2.99
CA PRO A 133 -5.36 4.17 -3.10
C PRO A 133 -4.64 3.39 -2.00
N LEU A 134 -5.35 2.43 -1.41
CA LEU A 134 -4.82 1.45 -0.48
C LEU A 134 -4.68 0.12 -1.22
N THR A 135 -3.59 -0.60 -1.01
CA THR A 135 -3.26 -1.82 -1.73
C THR A 135 -3.28 -3.03 -0.81
N ASN A 136 -3.73 -4.19 -1.30
CA ASN A 136 -3.76 -5.44 -0.53
C ASN A 136 -2.36 -5.95 -0.14
N THR A 137 -1.30 -5.39 -0.72
CA THR A 137 0.09 -5.71 -0.38
C THR A 137 0.73 -4.72 0.59
N GLN A 138 -0.03 -3.78 1.13
CA GLN A 138 0.48 -2.84 2.14
C GLN A 138 0.64 -3.51 3.51
N ASN A 139 1.52 -2.93 4.33
CA ASN A 139 1.86 -3.44 5.66
C ASN A 139 0.89 -3.00 6.77
N LYS A 140 -0.13 -2.23 6.43
CA LYS A 140 -1.14 -1.67 7.34
C LYS A 140 -2.53 -1.86 6.78
N SER A 141 -3.51 -2.19 7.65
CA SER A 141 -4.91 -2.28 7.23
C SER A 141 -5.53 -0.90 7.03
N GLU A 142 -6.68 -0.87 6.37
CA GLU A 142 -7.46 0.33 6.13
C GLU A 142 -7.89 0.98 7.45
N GLU A 143 -8.29 0.15 8.43
CA GLU A 143 -8.69 0.58 9.76
C GLU A 143 -7.52 1.21 10.52
N GLU A 144 -6.31 0.58 10.48
CA GLU A 144 -5.10 1.12 11.10
C GLU A 144 -4.75 2.50 10.52
N VAL A 145 -4.90 2.67 9.19
CA VAL A 145 -4.65 3.95 8.52
C VAL A 145 -5.64 5.01 9.00
N LEU A 146 -6.93 4.68 9.07
CA LEU A 146 -7.96 5.62 9.54
C LEU A 146 -7.81 5.96 11.03
N GLU A 147 -7.45 4.96 11.86
CA GLU A 147 -7.14 5.19 13.28
C GLU A 147 -5.96 6.14 13.45
N ALA A 148 -4.89 5.97 12.66
CA ALA A 148 -3.75 6.87 12.69
C ALA A 148 -4.13 8.31 12.33
N VAL A 149 -4.96 8.52 11.29
CA VAL A 149 -5.47 9.86 10.95
C VAL A 149 -6.23 10.47 12.13
N LYS A 150 -7.17 9.72 12.72
CA LYS A 150 -7.96 10.19 13.87
C LYS A 150 -7.09 10.54 15.08
N PHE A 151 -6.10 9.70 15.37
CA PHE A 151 -5.16 9.90 16.48
C PHE A 151 -4.38 11.21 16.34
N PHE A 152 -3.69 11.41 15.20
CA PHE A 152 -2.89 12.60 14.98
C PHE A 152 -3.74 13.88 14.88
N TRP A 153 -4.93 13.77 14.30
CA TRP A 153 -5.89 14.87 14.27
C TRP A 153 -6.36 15.28 15.67
N ALA A 154 -6.70 14.32 16.51
CA ALA A 154 -7.07 14.59 17.91
C ALA A 154 -5.91 15.21 18.70
N ALA A 155 -4.69 14.69 18.52
CA ALA A 155 -3.49 15.24 19.13
C ALA A 155 -3.21 16.69 18.72
N TYR A 156 -3.45 17.02 17.45
CA TYR A 156 -3.32 18.39 16.93
C TYR A 156 -4.37 19.33 17.55
N LYS A 157 -5.66 18.91 17.60
CA LYS A 157 -6.74 19.71 18.23
C LYS A 157 -6.45 20.01 19.70
N ASN A 158 -6.00 19.01 20.46
CA ASN A 158 -5.66 19.18 21.86
C ASN A 158 -4.48 20.14 22.10
N LYS A 159 -3.61 20.30 21.10
CA LYS A 159 -2.48 21.24 21.17
C LYS A 159 -2.89 22.69 20.91
N ILE A 160 -3.97 22.92 20.17
CA ILE A 160 -4.48 24.27 19.86
C ILE A 160 -5.47 24.75 20.92
N GLY A 161 -6.15 23.82 21.62
CA GLY A 161 -7.14 24.14 22.64
C GLY A 161 -6.57 24.40 24.04
N ASN A 162 -5.27 24.24 24.23
CA ASN A 162 -4.50 24.63 25.41
C ASN A 162 -3.61 25.84 25.08
#